data_b724f1ef2ad5efcd996b51b15eb9fdfc
#
_entry.id   b724f1ef2ad5efcd996b51b15eb9fdfc
#
_cell.length_a   1.000
_cell.length_b   1.000
_cell.length_c   1.000
_cell.angle_alpha   90.00
_cell.angle_beta   90.00
_cell.angle_gamma   90.00
#
_symmetry.space_group_name_H-M   'P 1'
#
loop_
_entity.id
_entity.type
_entity.pdbx_description
1 polymer ?
#
loop_
_entity_poly.entity_id
_entity_poly.type
_entity_poly.pdbx_seq_one_letter_code
_entity_poly.pdbx_strand_id
1 'polypeptide(L)'
;MLKRQGFTSKRLIVLSAVFMLIGYNLTAQSDSASYWKKHFDVNGYVKFMQTFSGDMEGEIYDQSLWHNRFNLKFNSQTKNGGTEFYLESRNRIFYGEAVQINSFMKDTLSKDVGFLDLSFSAGDERSFLFGGTFDRLWYKGYYKSWEWSLGRQRINWGINSYWNANDLFNAFTFTDFDYEERPGSDALRIQKTFKNGANLEVASSIGADSSTVGAAKLGWNIWNYDFQIIAGKYYGDYVIGGGWAGGIKDWGFKGETTYFIDLEDSNKSAVSLSVSGEYILKGNKFLGLGALYTSNGLSGSADVSASLLAFQASPKSLMPTRWSAMATYGGEFGGLSSYALVFVYLPGTKFGLLMPSITRSVAQNFDLSFHMINVGGSMNNEPVFLANGFVRAKWSF
;
A
#
# COMPACT_ATOMS: atom_id res chain seq x y z
N MET A 1 4.83 -3.51 31.84
CA MET A 1 4.77 -4.69 30.95
C MET A 1 3.33 -5.19 30.87
N LEU A 2 2.51 -4.63 30.01
CA LEU A 2 1.17 -5.13 29.72
C LEU A 2 1.31 -6.41 28.89
N LYS A 3 0.88 -7.54 29.43
CA LYS A 3 0.83 -8.81 28.69
C LYS A 3 -0.11 -8.64 27.49
N ARG A 4 0.41 -8.75 26.27
CA ARG A 4 -0.39 -8.94 25.06
C ARG A 4 -1.33 -10.14 25.26
N GLN A 5 -2.62 -9.87 25.40
CA GLN A 5 -3.63 -10.92 25.26
C GLN A 5 -3.84 -11.12 23.76
N GLY A 6 -3.03 -11.99 23.16
CA GLY A 6 -3.24 -12.43 21.78
C GLY A 6 -4.56 -13.21 21.71
N PHE A 7 -5.43 -12.81 20.80
CA PHE A 7 -6.50 -13.69 20.35
C PHE A 7 -5.86 -14.99 19.88
N THR A 8 -6.25 -16.12 20.45
CA THR A 8 -5.63 -17.39 20.09
C THR A 8 -5.81 -17.64 18.60
N SER A 9 -4.73 -17.99 17.87
CA SER A 9 -4.70 -18.21 16.42
C SER A 9 -5.85 -19.10 15.90
N LYS A 10 -6.27 -20.09 16.68
CA LYS A 10 -7.42 -20.95 16.38
C LYS A 10 -8.74 -20.21 16.27
N ARG A 11 -9.00 -19.17 17.07
CA ARG A 11 -10.24 -18.38 17.00
C ARG A 11 -10.28 -17.48 15.77
N LEU A 12 -9.16 -16.93 15.37
CA LEU A 12 -9.04 -16.12 14.15
C LEU A 12 -9.20 -16.96 12.88
N ILE A 13 -8.64 -18.18 12.84
CA ILE A 13 -8.83 -19.12 11.72
C ILE A 13 -10.32 -19.50 11.58
N VAL A 14 -11.01 -19.78 12.67
CA VAL A 14 -12.44 -20.10 12.66
C VAL A 14 -13.27 -18.90 12.18
N LEU A 15 -12.96 -17.68 12.64
CA LEU A 15 -13.65 -16.46 12.17
C LEU A 15 -13.46 -16.26 10.67
N SER A 16 -12.24 -16.39 10.14
CA SER A 16 -11.96 -16.27 8.70
C SER A 16 -12.67 -17.35 7.87
N ALA A 17 -12.70 -18.59 8.35
CA ALA A 17 -13.41 -19.68 7.69
C ALA A 17 -14.93 -19.48 7.70
N VAL A 18 -15.51 -18.96 8.79
CA VAL A 18 -16.92 -18.61 8.90
C VAL A 18 -17.28 -17.47 7.94
N PHE A 19 -16.43 -16.45 7.81
CA PHE A 19 -16.65 -15.37 6.85
C PHE A 19 -16.56 -15.83 5.39
N MET A 20 -15.66 -16.78 5.07
CA MET A 20 -15.64 -17.41 3.74
C MET A 20 -16.96 -18.14 3.42
N LEU A 21 -17.52 -18.86 4.38
CA LEU A 21 -18.77 -19.62 4.21
C LEU A 21 -20.00 -18.71 4.14
N ILE A 22 -20.02 -17.58 4.83
CA ILE A 22 -21.14 -16.60 4.80
C ILE A 22 -21.20 -15.92 3.44
N GLY A 23 -20.07 -15.61 2.80
CA GLY A 23 -20.03 -15.00 1.46
C GLY A 23 -20.73 -15.82 0.38
N TYR A 24 -20.69 -17.14 0.46
CA TYR A 24 -21.37 -18.03 -0.48
C TYR A 24 -22.91 -18.09 -0.35
N ASN A 25 -23.47 -17.74 0.82
CA ASN A 25 -24.90 -17.85 1.09
C ASN A 25 -25.69 -16.54 0.96
N LEU A 26 -25.01 -15.37 0.84
CA LEU A 26 -25.68 -14.06 0.77
C LEU A 26 -26.21 -13.72 -0.62
N THR A 27 -25.96 -14.55 -1.64
CA THR A 27 -26.52 -14.40 -2.99
C THR A 27 -27.91 -14.99 -3.18
N ALA A 28 -28.48 -15.66 -2.18
CA ALA A 28 -29.81 -16.26 -2.24
C ALA A 28 -30.93 -15.26 -1.92
N GLN A 29 -31.83 -15.09 -2.86
CA GLN A 29 -32.98 -14.20 -2.86
C GLN A 29 -33.96 -14.43 -1.69
N SER A 30 -34.32 -13.35 -0.97
CA SER A 30 -35.61 -13.23 -0.27
C SER A 30 -35.97 -11.77 -0.02
N ASP A 31 -37.25 -11.43 0.10
CA ASP A 31 -37.78 -10.06 0.28
C ASP A 31 -37.39 -9.36 1.60
N SER A 32 -36.82 -10.06 2.58
CA SER A 32 -36.12 -9.49 3.73
C SER A 32 -34.79 -8.81 3.32
N ALA A 33 -34.37 -8.96 2.07
CA ALA A 33 -33.19 -8.40 1.45
C ALA A 33 -33.13 -6.86 1.46
N SER A 34 -34.22 -6.14 1.69
CA SER A 34 -34.25 -4.68 1.62
C SER A 34 -33.47 -4.03 2.77
N TYR A 35 -33.64 -4.47 4.01
CA TYR A 35 -32.92 -3.90 5.17
C TYR A 35 -31.43 -4.23 5.12
N TRP A 36 -31.09 -5.49 4.88
CA TRP A 36 -29.69 -5.96 4.79
C TRP A 36 -28.93 -5.30 3.65
N LYS A 37 -29.51 -5.27 2.45
CA LYS A 37 -28.90 -4.60 1.28
C LYS A 37 -28.71 -3.10 1.47
N LYS A 38 -29.53 -2.45 2.30
CA LYS A 38 -29.42 -1.02 2.58
C LYS A 38 -28.29 -0.70 3.55
N HIS A 39 -27.98 -1.60 4.49
CA HIS A 39 -27.07 -1.35 5.58
C HIS A 39 -25.75 -2.13 5.50
N PHE A 40 -25.74 -3.24 4.78
CA PHE A 40 -24.57 -4.09 4.62
C PHE A 40 -24.10 -4.13 3.17
N ASP A 41 -22.80 -3.95 3.01
CA ASP A 41 -22.09 -4.14 1.74
C ASP A 41 -21.02 -5.22 1.94
N VAL A 42 -21.06 -6.24 1.08
CA VAL A 42 -20.12 -7.36 1.10
C VAL A 42 -19.50 -7.45 -0.28
N ASN A 43 -18.20 -7.38 -0.34
CA ASN A 43 -17.45 -7.54 -1.57
C ASN A 43 -16.08 -8.15 -1.29
N GLY A 44 -15.38 -8.53 -2.34
CA GLY A 44 -14.08 -9.13 -2.21
C GLY A 44 -13.55 -9.68 -3.52
N TYR A 45 -12.49 -10.46 -3.40
CA TYR A 45 -11.95 -11.19 -4.54
C TYR A 45 -11.22 -12.46 -4.12
N VAL A 46 -11.10 -13.37 -5.08
CA VAL A 46 -10.17 -14.50 -5.03
C VAL A 46 -9.17 -14.31 -6.15
N LYS A 47 -7.90 -14.47 -5.84
CA LYS A 47 -6.80 -14.29 -6.77
C LYS A 47 -5.86 -15.49 -6.69
N PHE A 48 -5.44 -15.95 -7.85
CA PHE A 48 -4.34 -16.88 -8.01
C PHE A 48 -3.20 -16.18 -8.72
N MET A 49 -1.97 -16.35 -8.25
CA MET A 49 -0.78 -15.80 -8.89
C MET A 49 0.33 -16.85 -8.90
N GLN A 50 0.88 -17.08 -10.08
CA GLN A 50 2.09 -17.87 -10.28
C GLN A 50 3.26 -16.92 -10.51
N THR A 51 4.31 -17.07 -9.71
CA THR A 51 5.54 -16.29 -9.78
C THR A 51 6.68 -17.19 -10.24
N PHE A 52 7.53 -16.65 -11.11
CA PHE A 52 8.79 -17.23 -11.53
C PHE A 52 9.89 -16.21 -11.22
N SER A 53 10.80 -16.56 -10.33
CA SER A 53 11.89 -15.68 -9.87
C SER A 53 13.22 -16.24 -10.31
N GLY A 54 13.95 -15.48 -11.12
CA GLY A 54 15.34 -15.82 -11.49
C GLY A 54 16.33 -15.23 -10.46
N ASP A 55 17.35 -16.01 -10.11
CA ASP A 55 18.48 -15.54 -9.31
C ASP A 55 19.68 -15.10 -10.19
N MET A 56 20.76 -14.68 -9.53
CA MET A 56 22.00 -14.24 -10.22
C MET A 56 22.79 -15.39 -10.84
N GLU A 57 22.51 -16.63 -10.47
CA GLU A 57 23.14 -17.85 -11.00
C GLU A 57 22.39 -18.41 -12.21
N GLY A 58 21.20 -17.84 -12.52
CA GLY A 58 20.34 -18.23 -13.64
C GLY A 58 19.35 -19.33 -13.29
N GLU A 59 19.25 -19.72 -12.04
CA GLU A 59 18.23 -20.66 -11.57
C GLU A 59 16.86 -19.96 -11.48
N ILE A 60 15.79 -20.72 -11.73
CA ILE A 60 14.42 -20.21 -11.70
C ILE A 60 13.64 -20.95 -10.62
N TYR A 61 13.10 -20.20 -9.68
CA TYR A 61 12.27 -20.70 -8.59
C TYR A 61 10.81 -20.32 -8.81
N ASP A 62 9.91 -21.27 -8.56
CA ASP A 62 8.49 -21.02 -8.70
C ASP A 62 7.80 -20.80 -7.35
N GLN A 63 6.72 -20.03 -7.37
CA GLN A 63 5.84 -19.83 -6.24
C GLN A 63 4.41 -19.62 -6.70
N SER A 64 3.50 -20.37 -6.12
CA SER A 64 2.05 -20.16 -6.27
C SER A 64 1.49 -19.44 -5.06
N LEU A 65 0.65 -18.44 -5.30
CA LEU A 65 -0.08 -17.72 -4.28
C LEU A 65 -1.59 -17.81 -4.55
N TRP A 66 -2.32 -18.35 -3.59
CA TRP A 66 -3.77 -18.15 -3.48
C TRP A 66 -4.05 -17.05 -2.48
N HIS A 67 -4.80 -16.06 -2.90
CA HIS A 67 -5.12 -14.89 -2.10
C HIS A 67 -6.63 -14.65 -2.13
N ASN A 68 -7.26 -14.67 -0.97
CA ASN A 68 -8.65 -14.32 -0.77
C ASN A 68 -8.74 -13.05 0.05
N ARG A 69 -9.62 -12.14 -0.38
CA ARG A 69 -9.98 -10.95 0.36
C ARG A 69 -11.48 -10.88 0.52
N PHE A 70 -11.90 -10.52 1.71
CA PHE A 70 -13.28 -10.34 2.09
C PHE A 70 -13.46 -9.03 2.83
N ASN A 71 -14.41 -8.23 2.39
CA ASN A 71 -14.77 -6.94 2.96
C ASN A 71 -16.22 -6.98 3.42
N LEU A 72 -16.46 -6.52 4.64
CA LEU A 72 -17.78 -6.30 5.20
C LEU A 72 -17.89 -4.87 5.68
N LYS A 73 -18.86 -4.13 5.17
CA LYS A 73 -19.20 -2.79 5.60
C LYS A 73 -20.62 -2.76 6.13
N PHE A 74 -20.78 -2.22 7.32
CA PHE A 74 -22.08 -1.85 7.86
C PHE A 74 -22.20 -0.34 7.91
N ASN A 75 -23.33 0.20 7.46
CA ASN A 75 -23.57 1.63 7.40
C ASN A 75 -24.96 1.96 7.97
N SER A 76 -25.00 2.89 8.90
CA SER A 76 -26.25 3.41 9.45
C SER A 76 -26.24 4.93 9.36
N GLN A 77 -27.16 5.49 8.58
CA GLN A 77 -27.26 6.93 8.33
C GLN A 77 -28.49 7.52 9.00
N THR A 78 -28.31 8.70 9.57
CA THR A 78 -29.37 9.55 10.12
C THR A 78 -29.34 10.92 9.42
N LYS A 79 -30.38 11.75 9.62
CA LYS A 79 -30.50 13.07 8.99
C LYS A 79 -29.28 13.99 9.22
N ASN A 80 -28.61 13.89 10.36
CA ASN A 80 -27.51 14.80 10.75
C ASN A 80 -26.15 14.11 10.92
N GLY A 81 -26.09 12.80 10.74
CA GLY A 81 -24.87 12.04 10.94
C GLY A 81 -25.08 10.56 10.69
N GLY A 82 -24.14 9.74 11.11
CA GLY A 82 -24.22 8.31 10.95
C GLY A 82 -23.01 7.58 11.51
N THR A 83 -23.01 6.28 11.35
CA THR A 83 -21.92 5.41 11.79
C THR A 83 -21.61 4.38 10.72
N GLU A 84 -20.36 4.00 10.64
CA GLU A 84 -19.87 2.92 9.79
C GLU A 84 -19.02 1.95 10.62
N PHE A 85 -19.18 0.68 10.34
CA PHE A 85 -18.25 -0.36 10.77
C PHE A 85 -17.67 -1.02 9.53
N TYR A 86 -16.38 -1.26 9.52
CA TYR A 86 -15.69 -1.88 8.40
C TYR A 86 -14.74 -2.96 8.88
N LEU A 87 -14.83 -4.12 8.25
CA LEU A 87 -13.94 -5.24 8.46
C LEU A 87 -13.42 -5.71 7.10
N GLU A 88 -12.12 -5.93 7.03
CA GLU A 88 -11.44 -6.43 5.85
C GLU A 88 -10.44 -7.49 6.27
N SER A 89 -10.62 -8.70 5.76
CA SER A 89 -9.70 -9.80 5.99
C SER A 89 -8.99 -10.20 4.71
N ARG A 90 -7.73 -10.54 4.86
CA ARG A 90 -6.86 -11.04 3.81
C ARG A 90 -6.30 -12.39 4.21
N ASN A 91 -6.46 -13.39 3.36
CA ASN A 91 -5.95 -14.73 3.58
C ASN A 91 -5.10 -15.15 2.40
N ARG A 92 -3.91 -15.70 2.65
CA ARG A 92 -2.92 -16.06 1.65
C ARG A 92 -2.40 -17.46 1.90
N ILE A 93 -2.27 -18.24 0.83
CA ILE A 93 -1.65 -19.55 0.83
C ILE A 93 -0.49 -19.48 -0.16
N PHE A 94 0.71 -19.73 0.30
CA PHE A 94 1.91 -19.80 -0.52
C PHE A 94 2.37 -21.24 -0.64
N TYR A 95 2.78 -21.61 -1.83
CA TYR A 95 3.28 -22.95 -2.16
C TYR A 95 4.36 -22.84 -3.23
N GLY A 96 5.36 -23.71 -3.22
CA GLY A 96 6.39 -23.83 -4.24
C GLY A 96 7.82 -23.75 -3.70
N GLU A 97 8.79 -23.82 -4.60
CA GLU A 97 10.23 -23.89 -4.27
C GLU A 97 10.73 -22.63 -3.57
N ALA A 98 10.27 -21.44 -3.99
CA ALA A 98 10.65 -20.18 -3.36
C ALA A 98 10.24 -20.11 -1.87
N VAL A 99 9.19 -20.85 -1.46
CA VAL A 99 8.78 -20.92 -0.04
C VAL A 99 9.78 -21.74 0.77
N GLN A 100 10.40 -22.75 0.19
CA GLN A 100 11.41 -23.59 0.86
C GLN A 100 12.72 -22.85 1.09
N ILE A 101 13.07 -21.96 0.16
CA ILE A 101 14.35 -21.24 0.18
C ILE A 101 14.26 -20.01 1.09
N ASN A 102 13.08 -19.38 1.18
CA ASN A 102 12.88 -18.15 1.93
C ASN A 102 12.43 -18.42 3.37
N SER A 103 13.40 -18.69 4.25
CA SER A 103 13.17 -18.96 5.68
C SER A 103 12.49 -17.79 6.44
N PHE A 104 12.60 -16.55 5.94
CA PHE A 104 11.99 -15.37 6.56
C PHE A 104 10.52 -15.16 6.20
N MET A 105 10.01 -15.91 5.23
CA MET A 105 8.65 -15.71 4.72
C MET A 105 7.59 -15.95 5.80
N LYS A 106 7.77 -16.98 6.62
CA LYS A 106 6.86 -17.32 7.72
C LYS A 106 6.82 -16.23 8.78
N ASP A 107 8.00 -15.73 9.18
CA ASP A 107 8.11 -14.66 10.17
C ASP A 107 7.44 -13.36 9.66
N THR A 108 7.61 -13.06 8.37
CA THR A 108 6.97 -11.91 7.72
C THR A 108 5.45 -12.06 7.68
N LEU A 109 4.94 -13.26 7.41
CA LEU A 109 3.49 -13.52 7.35
C LEU A 109 2.82 -13.52 8.74
N SER A 110 3.56 -13.90 9.78
CA SER A 110 3.07 -13.96 11.16
C SER A 110 3.20 -12.66 11.93
N LYS A 111 3.99 -11.69 11.43
CA LYS A 111 4.28 -10.46 12.12
C LYS A 111 3.23 -9.39 11.83
N ASP A 112 2.46 -9.04 12.84
CA ASP A 112 1.58 -7.87 12.79
C ASP A 112 2.35 -6.61 13.19
N VAL A 113 2.23 -5.56 12.40
CA VAL A 113 2.87 -4.26 12.66
C VAL A 113 2.02 -3.33 13.54
N GLY A 114 0.74 -3.66 13.74
CA GLY A 114 -0.17 -2.90 14.57
C GLY A 114 -0.03 -3.21 16.07
N PHE A 115 -0.65 -2.38 16.90
CA PHE A 115 -0.75 -2.56 18.35
C PHE A 115 -1.53 -3.83 18.71
N LEU A 116 -2.65 -4.06 18.02
CA LEU A 116 -3.43 -5.30 18.12
C LEU A 116 -2.81 -6.33 17.17
N ASP A 117 -2.51 -7.53 17.70
CA ASP A 117 -2.12 -8.64 16.83
C ASP A 117 -3.38 -9.24 16.18
N LEU A 118 -3.61 -8.87 14.93
CA LEU A 118 -4.73 -9.32 14.10
C LEU A 118 -4.25 -10.24 12.97
N SER A 119 -3.06 -10.83 13.10
CA SER A 119 -2.48 -11.76 12.14
C SER A 119 -2.42 -13.17 12.69
N PHE A 120 -2.38 -14.14 11.80
CA PHE A 120 -2.18 -15.53 12.13
C PHE A 120 -1.48 -16.25 10.96
N SER A 121 -0.69 -17.26 11.29
CA SER A 121 -0.03 -18.10 10.31
C SER A 121 -0.07 -19.57 10.71
N ALA A 122 -0.04 -20.45 9.71
CA ALA A 122 0.05 -21.90 9.89
C ALA A 122 0.79 -22.53 8.70
N GLY A 123 1.32 -23.71 8.89
CA GLY A 123 2.05 -24.47 7.86
C GLY A 123 3.47 -24.79 8.28
N ASP A 124 4.08 -25.69 7.55
CA ASP A 124 5.50 -26.00 7.68
C ASP A 124 6.30 -25.22 6.62
N GLU A 125 7.53 -24.90 6.96
CA GLU A 125 8.42 -24.07 6.12
C GLU A 125 8.92 -24.80 4.87
N ARG A 126 8.51 -26.06 4.66
CA ARG A 126 9.09 -26.89 3.59
C ARG A 126 8.50 -26.62 2.22
N SER A 127 7.19 -26.30 2.12
CA SER A 127 6.57 -26.01 0.82
C SER A 127 5.22 -25.29 0.90
N PHE A 128 4.66 -25.13 2.11
CA PHE A 128 3.31 -24.60 2.30
C PHE A 128 3.26 -23.63 3.47
N LEU A 129 2.80 -22.42 3.23
CA LEU A 129 2.54 -21.40 4.26
C LEU A 129 1.15 -20.82 4.08
N PHE A 130 0.39 -20.77 5.18
CA PHE A 130 -0.87 -20.08 5.26
C PHE A 130 -0.72 -18.86 6.18
N GLY A 131 -1.18 -17.70 5.73
CA GLY A 131 -1.20 -16.49 6.52
C GLY A 131 -2.48 -15.72 6.31
N GLY A 132 -3.03 -15.18 7.40
CA GLY A 132 -4.20 -14.33 7.37
C GLY A 132 -4.01 -13.11 8.27
N THR A 133 -4.66 -12.01 7.91
CA THR A 133 -4.65 -10.78 8.70
C THR A 133 -5.94 -10.00 8.48
N PHE A 134 -6.34 -9.22 9.47
CA PHE A 134 -7.34 -8.18 9.29
C PHE A 134 -6.62 -6.87 8.97
N ASP A 135 -6.67 -6.47 7.69
CA ASP A 135 -6.05 -5.23 7.21
C ASP A 135 -6.83 -3.99 7.64
N ARG A 136 -8.14 -4.17 7.87
CA ARG A 136 -9.05 -3.12 8.36
C ARG A 136 -9.99 -3.68 9.41
N LEU A 137 -10.11 -2.98 10.49
CA LEU A 137 -11.09 -3.22 11.56
C LEU A 137 -11.32 -1.90 12.28
N TRP A 138 -12.30 -1.13 11.83
CA TRP A 138 -12.53 0.20 12.38
C TRP A 138 -14.02 0.53 12.51
N TYR A 139 -14.29 1.44 13.43
CA TYR A 139 -15.58 2.07 13.62
C TYR A 139 -15.44 3.57 13.38
N LYS A 140 -16.39 4.13 12.60
CA LYS A 140 -16.42 5.54 12.24
C LYS A 140 -17.76 6.15 12.65
N GLY A 141 -17.70 7.36 13.18
CA GLY A 141 -18.85 8.19 13.41
C GLY A 141 -18.70 9.52 12.69
N TYR A 142 -19.80 10.08 12.19
CA TYR A 142 -19.82 11.41 11.63
C TYR A 142 -21.07 12.17 12.07
N TYR A 143 -20.88 13.45 12.34
CA TYR A 143 -21.95 14.37 12.74
C TYR A 143 -21.67 15.75 12.18
N LYS A 144 -22.58 16.22 11.31
CA LYS A 144 -22.40 17.47 10.55
C LYS A 144 -21.09 17.47 9.77
N SER A 145 -20.15 18.34 10.11
CA SER A 145 -18.85 18.51 9.46
C SER A 145 -17.70 17.83 10.22
N TRP A 146 -18.00 17.06 11.25
CA TRP A 146 -17.04 16.28 12.00
C TRP A 146 -17.13 14.80 11.63
N GLU A 147 -15.99 14.19 11.49
CA GLU A 147 -15.81 12.73 11.34
C GLU A 147 -14.74 12.27 12.33
N TRP A 148 -14.94 11.10 12.91
CA TRP A 148 -13.93 10.43 13.71
C TRP A 148 -13.94 8.93 13.41
N SER A 149 -12.79 8.30 13.51
CA SER A 149 -12.66 6.86 13.32
C SER A 149 -11.62 6.28 14.28
N LEU A 150 -11.88 5.07 14.76
CA LEU A 150 -11.06 4.35 15.71
C LEU A 150 -10.86 2.91 15.23
N GLY A 151 -9.64 2.41 15.35
CA GLY A 151 -9.26 1.04 15.00
C GLY A 151 -8.26 0.98 13.86
N ARG A 152 -8.08 -0.23 13.30
CA ARG A 152 -7.15 -0.45 12.19
C ARG A 152 -7.71 0.14 10.90
N GLN A 153 -7.13 1.21 10.44
CA GLN A 153 -7.60 1.98 9.29
C GLN A 153 -6.44 2.50 8.46
N ARG A 154 -6.69 2.75 7.18
CA ARG A 154 -5.73 3.45 6.33
C ARG A 154 -5.87 4.95 6.51
N ILE A 155 -4.77 5.61 6.86
CA ILE A 155 -4.64 7.06 6.87
C ILE A 155 -3.67 7.42 5.75
N ASN A 156 -4.17 8.08 4.71
CA ASN A 156 -3.37 8.46 3.55
C ASN A 156 -3.32 9.99 3.44
N TRP A 157 -2.14 10.56 3.66
CA TRP A 157 -1.88 12.00 3.52
C TRP A 157 -1.02 12.35 2.31
N GLY A 158 -0.61 11.33 1.58
CA GLY A 158 0.11 11.51 0.33
C GLY A 158 -0.80 12.04 -0.78
N ILE A 159 -0.31 13.00 -1.55
CA ILE A 159 -0.98 13.57 -2.73
C ILE A 159 -0.17 13.40 -4.01
N ASN A 160 1.11 13.05 -3.91
CA ASN A 160 1.92 12.73 -5.08
C ASN A 160 1.52 11.37 -5.67
N SER A 161 1.73 11.19 -6.95
CA SER A 161 1.30 9.99 -7.68
C SER A 161 2.20 8.79 -7.47
N TYR A 162 3.48 8.99 -7.17
CA TYR A 162 4.49 7.92 -7.10
C TYR A 162 5.06 7.71 -5.70
N TRP A 163 5.66 8.73 -5.12
CA TRP A 163 6.29 8.68 -3.81
C TRP A 163 5.65 9.67 -2.87
N ASN A 164 5.13 9.18 -1.75
CA ASN A 164 4.34 9.96 -0.83
C ASN A 164 5.13 10.26 0.46
N ALA A 165 5.89 11.35 0.45
CA ALA A 165 6.68 11.80 1.58
C ALA A 165 5.81 12.20 2.79
N ASN A 166 4.57 12.62 2.53
CA ASN A 166 3.61 13.05 3.54
C ASN A 166 2.75 11.90 4.12
N ASP A 167 2.88 10.67 3.61
CA ASP A 167 2.12 9.52 4.11
C ASP A 167 2.78 8.92 5.36
N LEU A 168 2.66 9.62 6.49
CA LEU A 168 3.34 9.30 7.74
C LEU A 168 2.88 7.98 8.37
N PHE A 169 1.66 7.53 8.09
CA PHE A 169 1.05 6.38 8.75
C PHE A 169 1.18 5.07 7.97
N ASN A 170 1.22 5.14 6.64
CA ASN A 170 1.13 3.96 5.79
C ASN A 170 2.08 4.05 4.58
N ALA A 171 3.36 4.25 4.82
CA ALA A 171 4.37 4.24 3.76
C ALA A 171 4.29 2.96 2.92
N PHE A 172 4.52 3.10 1.64
CA PHE A 172 4.30 2.04 0.65
C PHE A 172 5.52 1.85 -0.25
N THR A 173 5.86 0.59 -0.48
CA THR A 173 6.89 0.22 -1.45
C THR A 173 6.24 0.03 -2.82
N PHE A 174 6.61 0.85 -3.79
CA PHE A 174 6.02 0.85 -5.14
C PHE A 174 6.30 -0.44 -5.95
N THR A 175 7.31 -1.21 -5.57
CA THR A 175 7.64 -2.51 -6.20
C THR A 175 6.65 -3.62 -5.84
N ASP A 176 5.83 -3.44 -4.80
CA ASP A 176 4.77 -4.39 -4.45
C ASP A 176 3.51 -4.09 -5.27
N PHE A 177 3.53 -4.50 -6.54
CA PHE A 177 2.45 -4.29 -7.50
C PHE A 177 1.19 -5.12 -7.17
N ASP A 178 1.33 -6.21 -6.43
CA ASP A 178 0.23 -7.10 -6.06
C ASP A 178 -0.50 -6.64 -4.78
N TYR A 179 0.03 -5.66 -4.11
CA TYR A 179 -0.52 -5.10 -2.90
C TYR A 179 -1.55 -4.00 -3.23
N GLU A 180 -2.72 -4.43 -3.67
CA GLU A 180 -3.81 -3.52 -4.08
C GLU A 180 -4.27 -2.62 -2.92
N GLU A 181 -4.20 -3.14 -1.71
CA GLU A 181 -4.61 -2.44 -0.50
C GLU A 181 -3.47 -2.32 0.50
N ARG A 182 -3.10 -1.08 0.79
CA ARG A 182 -2.03 -0.78 1.75
C ARG A 182 -2.43 -1.17 3.18
N PRO A 183 -1.49 -1.58 4.05
CA PRO A 183 -1.77 -1.93 5.43
C PRO A 183 -2.46 -0.79 6.17
N GLY A 184 -3.19 -1.14 7.22
CA GLY A 184 -3.79 -0.18 8.15
C GLY A 184 -2.88 0.08 9.34
N SER A 185 -3.13 1.21 10.00
CA SER A 185 -2.56 1.56 11.31
C SER A 185 -3.65 1.51 12.37
N ASP A 186 -3.31 1.02 13.57
CA ASP A 186 -4.20 1.07 14.73
C ASP A 186 -4.21 2.51 15.25
N ALA A 187 -5.26 3.26 14.95
CA ALA A 187 -5.28 4.72 15.09
C ALA A 187 -6.62 5.28 15.51
N LEU A 188 -6.54 6.44 16.16
CA LEU A 188 -7.63 7.42 16.27
C LEU A 188 -7.41 8.52 15.25
N ARG A 189 -8.46 8.86 14.49
CA ARG A 189 -8.46 9.92 13.49
C ARG A 189 -9.67 10.81 13.68
N ILE A 190 -9.49 12.12 13.63
CA ILE A 190 -10.55 13.11 13.75
C ILE A 190 -10.40 14.10 12.59
N GLN A 191 -11.49 14.38 11.90
CA GLN A 191 -11.53 15.29 10.77
C GLN A 191 -12.60 16.36 10.94
N LYS A 192 -12.29 17.55 10.46
CA LYS A 192 -13.21 18.69 10.40
C LYS A 192 -13.17 19.32 9.02
N THR A 193 -14.30 19.34 8.34
CA THR A 193 -14.45 20.10 7.09
C THR A 193 -15.06 21.48 7.40
N PHE A 194 -14.41 22.54 6.92
CA PHE A 194 -14.86 23.91 7.08
C PHE A 194 -15.76 24.34 5.92
N LYS A 195 -16.54 25.39 6.13
CA LYS A 195 -17.48 25.90 5.11
C LYS A 195 -16.79 26.40 3.82
N ASN A 196 -15.54 26.82 3.90
CA ASN A 196 -14.72 27.25 2.76
C ASN A 196 -14.03 26.08 2.03
N GLY A 197 -14.35 24.83 2.38
CA GLY A 197 -13.74 23.64 1.78
C GLY A 197 -12.40 23.20 2.40
N ALA A 198 -11.81 24.01 3.28
CA ALA A 198 -10.60 23.57 3.99
C ALA A 198 -10.93 22.40 4.92
N ASN A 199 -9.96 21.52 5.14
CA ASN A 199 -10.08 20.39 6.05
C ASN A 199 -8.92 20.35 7.05
N LEU A 200 -9.25 20.11 8.31
CA LEU A 200 -8.30 19.82 9.37
C LEU A 200 -8.45 18.33 9.73
N GLU A 201 -7.35 17.63 9.79
CA GLU A 201 -7.30 16.24 10.18
C GLU A 201 -6.22 16.07 11.26
N VAL A 202 -6.57 15.37 12.33
CA VAL A 202 -5.63 14.98 13.39
C VAL A 202 -5.69 13.47 13.52
N ALA A 203 -4.53 12.82 13.53
CA ALA A 203 -4.44 11.39 13.67
C ALA A 203 -3.32 10.99 14.60
N SER A 204 -3.53 9.89 15.34
CA SER A 204 -2.50 9.28 16.17
C SER A 204 -2.62 7.76 16.06
N SER A 205 -1.49 7.08 15.83
CA SER A 205 -1.38 5.63 15.74
C SER A 205 -0.35 5.07 16.72
N ILE A 206 -0.54 3.80 17.06
CA ILE A 206 0.37 3.04 17.91
C ILE A 206 0.77 1.77 17.16
N GLY A 207 2.07 1.48 17.10
CA GLY A 207 2.63 0.26 16.51
C GLY A 207 2.75 -0.90 17.51
N ALA A 208 3.18 -2.05 17.01
CA ALA A 208 3.36 -3.28 17.80
C ALA A 208 4.40 -3.15 18.92
N ASP A 209 5.42 -2.34 18.72
CA ASP A 209 6.49 -2.03 19.67
C ASP A 209 6.16 -0.85 20.58
N SER A 210 4.89 -0.42 20.60
CA SER A 210 4.41 0.78 21.29
C SER A 210 4.98 2.10 20.74
N SER A 211 5.62 2.08 19.58
CA SER A 211 6.02 3.28 18.88
C SER A 211 4.79 4.07 18.42
N THR A 212 4.88 5.38 18.39
CA THR A 212 3.74 6.25 18.09
C THR A 212 4.04 7.21 16.94
N VAL A 213 3.01 7.44 16.13
CA VAL A 213 2.97 8.52 15.14
C VAL A 213 1.77 9.38 15.47
N GLY A 214 1.95 10.68 15.58
CA GLY A 214 0.86 11.61 15.87
C GLY A 214 1.07 12.91 15.14
N ALA A 215 0.09 13.33 14.32
CA ALA A 215 0.25 14.53 13.51
C ALA A 215 -1.10 15.18 13.18
N ALA A 216 -1.03 16.45 12.76
CA ALA A 216 -2.12 17.22 12.22
C ALA A 216 -1.83 17.63 10.78
N LYS A 217 -2.86 17.63 9.94
CA LYS A 217 -2.83 18.07 8.54
C LYS A 217 -3.90 19.13 8.33
N LEU A 218 -3.56 20.23 7.71
CA LEU A 218 -4.48 21.24 7.20
C LEU A 218 -4.38 21.25 5.68
N GLY A 219 -5.52 21.04 5.01
CA GLY A 219 -5.66 21.08 3.56
C GLY A 219 -6.58 22.21 3.13
N TRP A 220 -6.28 22.87 2.00
CA TRP A 220 -7.11 23.90 1.39
C TRP A 220 -6.89 23.96 -0.11
N ASN A 221 -7.87 24.53 -0.83
CA ASN A 221 -7.75 24.80 -2.26
C ASN A 221 -7.66 26.30 -2.49
N ILE A 222 -6.71 26.73 -3.31
CA ILE A 222 -6.57 28.09 -3.81
C ILE A 222 -5.90 28.05 -5.21
N TRP A 223 -6.34 28.94 -6.13
CA TRP A 223 -5.82 29.03 -7.50
C TRP A 223 -5.87 27.71 -8.30
N ASN A 224 -6.89 26.90 -8.06
CA ASN A 224 -7.04 25.56 -8.64
C ASN A 224 -5.93 24.56 -8.24
N TYR A 225 -5.23 24.84 -7.14
CA TYR A 225 -4.30 23.92 -6.51
C TYR A 225 -4.82 23.50 -5.14
N ASP A 226 -4.72 22.24 -4.86
CA ASP A 226 -4.85 21.71 -3.51
C ASP A 226 -3.49 21.81 -2.82
N PHE A 227 -3.47 22.45 -1.66
CA PHE A 227 -2.32 22.55 -0.79
C PHE A 227 -2.56 21.83 0.51
N GLN A 228 -1.50 21.32 1.09
CA GLN A 228 -1.53 20.81 2.47
C GLN A 228 -0.25 21.16 3.22
N ILE A 229 -0.41 21.30 4.54
CA ILE A 229 0.69 21.35 5.50
C ILE A 229 0.45 20.31 6.58
N ILE A 230 1.55 19.75 7.11
CA ILE A 230 1.54 18.70 8.10
C ILE A 230 2.54 19.08 9.19
N ALA A 231 2.18 18.83 10.44
CA ALA A 231 3.09 18.95 11.57
C ALA A 231 2.77 17.88 12.61
N GLY A 232 3.81 17.32 13.26
CA GLY A 232 3.60 16.28 14.25
C GLY A 232 4.87 15.60 14.72
N LYS A 233 4.71 14.36 15.16
CA LYS A 233 5.77 13.48 15.61
C LYS A 233 5.69 12.13 14.90
N TYR A 234 6.80 11.68 14.37
CA TYR A 234 6.98 10.40 13.71
C TYR A 234 8.02 9.59 14.47
N TYR A 235 7.58 8.64 15.30
CA TYR A 235 8.40 7.94 16.28
C TYR A 235 9.19 8.94 17.18
N GLY A 236 10.53 8.95 17.08
CA GLY A 236 11.39 9.88 17.81
C GLY A 236 11.49 11.28 17.22
N ASP A 237 11.22 11.45 15.91
CA ASP A 237 11.45 12.69 15.18
C ASP A 237 10.23 13.63 15.25
N TYR A 238 10.46 14.93 15.28
CA TYR A 238 9.42 15.89 14.90
C TYR A 238 9.35 16.01 13.38
N VAL A 239 8.16 16.25 12.84
CA VAL A 239 7.94 16.35 11.40
C VAL A 239 7.23 17.64 11.03
N ILE A 240 7.69 18.24 9.95
CA ILE A 240 6.99 19.30 9.23
C ILE A 240 6.97 18.90 7.76
N GLY A 241 5.79 18.93 7.16
CA GLY A 241 5.60 18.55 5.78
C GLY A 241 4.64 19.49 5.04
N GLY A 242 4.65 19.38 3.74
CA GLY A 242 3.72 20.10 2.88
C GLY A 242 3.65 19.48 1.50
N GLY A 243 2.64 19.88 0.75
CA GLY A 243 2.48 19.39 -0.60
C GLY A 243 1.47 20.20 -1.40
N TRP A 244 1.49 19.98 -2.70
CA TRP A 244 0.57 20.59 -3.64
C TRP A 244 0.15 19.61 -4.72
N ALA A 245 -1.09 19.77 -5.22
CA ALA A 245 -1.58 19.09 -6.41
C ALA A 245 -2.38 20.08 -7.27
N GLY A 246 -2.06 20.16 -8.53
CA GLY A 246 -2.72 21.06 -9.48
C GLY A 246 -2.30 20.76 -10.90
N GLY A 247 -2.41 21.73 -11.79
CA GLY A 247 -2.05 21.57 -13.20
C GLY A 247 -1.27 22.75 -13.75
N ILE A 248 -0.35 22.45 -14.64
CA ILE A 248 0.38 23.44 -15.48
C ILE A 248 0.00 23.14 -16.93
N LYS A 249 -0.89 23.94 -17.52
CA LYS A 249 -1.51 23.67 -18.83
C LYS A 249 -2.21 22.31 -18.79
N ASP A 250 -1.80 21.36 -19.65
CA ASP A 250 -2.38 20.03 -19.78
C ASP A 250 -1.68 18.97 -18.91
N TRP A 251 -0.67 19.37 -18.13
CA TRP A 251 0.05 18.50 -17.21
C TRP A 251 -0.54 18.60 -15.81
N GLY A 252 -0.89 17.46 -15.21
CA GLY A 252 -1.04 17.37 -13.75
C GLY A 252 0.33 17.58 -13.09
N PHE A 253 0.41 18.41 -12.07
CA PHE A 253 1.66 18.74 -11.38
C PHE A 253 1.47 18.62 -9.88
N LYS A 254 2.24 17.73 -9.25
CA LYS A 254 2.14 17.41 -7.83
C LYS A 254 3.51 17.36 -7.18
N GLY A 255 3.56 17.69 -5.90
CA GLY A 255 4.78 17.55 -5.14
C GLY A 255 4.52 17.47 -3.65
N GLU A 256 5.43 16.85 -2.94
CA GLU A 256 5.41 16.69 -1.49
C GLU A 256 6.82 16.84 -0.92
N THR A 257 6.89 17.36 0.29
CA THR A 257 8.11 17.35 1.09
C THR A 257 7.78 17.11 2.54
N THR A 258 8.63 16.35 3.22
CA THR A 258 8.61 16.16 4.67
C THR A 258 10.03 16.26 5.23
N TYR A 259 10.20 17.09 6.24
CA TYR A 259 11.43 17.22 7.02
C TYR A 259 11.23 16.55 8.37
N PHE A 260 12.09 15.59 8.66
CA PHE A 260 12.18 14.84 9.91
C PHE A 260 13.33 15.43 10.74
N ILE A 261 13.02 15.91 11.93
CA ILE A 261 13.91 16.62 12.82
C ILE A 261 14.20 15.73 14.01
N ASP A 262 15.42 15.20 14.08
CA ASP A 262 15.93 14.53 15.26
C ASP A 262 16.54 15.60 16.19
N LEU A 263 16.00 15.74 17.40
CA LEU A 263 16.46 16.75 18.36
C LEU A 263 17.70 16.31 19.14
N GLU A 264 18.02 15.02 19.17
CA GLU A 264 19.17 14.49 19.86
C GLU A 264 20.42 14.49 18.98
N ASP A 265 20.23 14.20 17.68
CA ASP A 265 21.32 14.16 16.72
C ASP A 265 20.87 14.73 15.36
N SER A 266 21.27 15.96 15.09
CA SER A 266 20.92 16.64 13.84
C SER A 266 21.37 15.90 12.57
N ASN A 267 22.41 15.03 12.67
CA ASN A 267 22.86 14.22 11.53
C ASN A 267 21.87 13.11 11.16
N LYS A 268 20.94 12.74 12.06
CA LYS A 268 19.85 11.80 11.80
C LYS A 268 18.60 12.45 11.24
N SER A 269 18.57 13.79 11.20
CA SER A 269 17.51 14.53 10.53
C SER A 269 17.49 14.22 9.03
N ALA A 270 16.31 14.15 8.43
CA ALA A 270 16.18 13.76 7.03
C ALA A 270 15.12 14.58 6.28
N VAL A 271 15.34 14.77 5.00
CA VAL A 271 14.37 15.36 4.06
C VAL A 271 13.99 14.34 3.01
N SER A 272 12.70 14.18 2.79
CA SER A 272 12.14 13.51 1.61
C SER A 272 11.38 14.54 0.78
N LEU A 273 11.69 14.60 -0.52
CA LEU A 273 11.06 15.51 -1.49
C LEU A 273 10.70 14.70 -2.73
N SER A 274 9.45 14.74 -3.16
CA SER A 274 8.97 14.11 -4.38
C SER A 274 8.20 15.10 -5.26
N VAL A 275 8.39 14.99 -6.58
CA VAL A 275 7.67 15.78 -7.58
C VAL A 275 7.23 14.87 -8.70
N SER A 276 6.02 15.07 -9.24
CA SER A 276 5.52 14.34 -10.40
C SER A 276 4.77 15.22 -11.39
N GLY A 277 4.85 14.81 -12.65
CA GLY A 277 4.08 15.36 -13.76
C GLY A 277 3.35 14.24 -14.49
N GLU A 278 2.08 14.45 -14.86
CA GLU A 278 1.23 13.49 -15.55
C GLU A 278 0.55 14.15 -16.74
N TYR A 279 0.55 13.47 -17.88
CA TYR A 279 -0.06 13.96 -19.11
C TYR A 279 -0.94 12.88 -19.74
N ILE A 280 -2.14 13.26 -20.14
CA ILE A 280 -3.07 12.37 -20.86
C ILE A 280 -2.89 12.60 -22.36
N LEU A 281 -2.42 11.57 -23.03
CA LEU A 281 -2.23 11.52 -24.47
C LEU A 281 -3.53 11.14 -25.19
N LYS A 282 -3.60 11.39 -26.50
CA LYS A 282 -4.73 10.94 -27.33
C LYS A 282 -4.86 9.41 -27.27
N GLY A 283 -6.12 8.91 -27.27
CA GLY A 283 -6.42 7.49 -27.28
C GLY A 283 -6.27 6.82 -25.92
N ASN A 284 -6.64 7.50 -24.84
CA ASN A 284 -6.63 6.99 -23.45
C ASN A 284 -5.25 6.48 -23.01
N LYS A 285 -4.19 7.12 -23.47
CA LYS A 285 -2.82 6.83 -23.06
C LYS A 285 -2.38 7.86 -22.04
N PHE A 286 -1.51 7.47 -21.12
CA PHE A 286 -0.93 8.37 -20.15
C PHE A 286 0.59 8.30 -20.16
N LEU A 287 1.21 9.41 -19.87
CA LEU A 287 2.63 9.56 -19.61
C LEU A 287 2.79 10.19 -18.23
N GLY A 288 3.62 9.59 -17.41
CA GLY A 288 3.93 10.12 -16.09
C GLY A 288 5.45 10.19 -15.89
N LEU A 289 5.89 11.23 -15.20
CA LEU A 289 7.29 11.44 -14.82
C LEU A 289 7.34 11.76 -13.34
N GLY A 290 8.33 11.22 -12.64
CA GLY A 290 8.52 11.45 -11.20
C GLY A 290 10.00 11.57 -10.84
N ALA A 291 10.27 12.35 -9.81
CA ALA A 291 11.58 12.45 -9.17
C ALA A 291 11.43 12.42 -7.65
N LEU A 292 12.36 11.75 -7.00
CA LEU A 292 12.47 11.67 -5.54
C LEU A 292 13.88 12.04 -5.11
N TYR A 293 13.97 12.82 -4.06
CA TYR A 293 15.18 13.07 -3.29
C TYR A 293 14.98 12.67 -1.83
N THR A 294 15.91 11.90 -1.27
CA THR A 294 15.93 11.50 0.13
C THR A 294 17.33 11.73 0.69
N SER A 295 17.46 12.62 1.66
CA SER A 295 18.79 13.07 2.15
C SER A 295 19.62 11.94 2.77
N ASN A 296 18.98 10.95 3.39
CA ASN A 296 19.61 9.79 4.03
C ASN A 296 19.74 8.56 3.10
N GLY A 297 19.39 8.71 1.81
CA GLY A 297 19.55 7.64 0.84
C GLY A 297 21.00 7.37 0.45
N LEU A 298 21.28 6.15 0.03
CA LEU A 298 22.60 5.73 -0.43
C LEU A 298 23.04 6.49 -1.67
N SER A 299 24.33 6.83 -1.72
CA SER A 299 24.99 7.47 -2.86
C SER A 299 26.21 6.64 -3.24
N GLY A 300 26.04 5.62 -4.09
CA GLY A 300 27.14 4.76 -4.54
C GLY A 300 26.66 3.37 -4.93
N SER A 301 27.45 2.65 -5.71
CA SER A 301 27.04 1.37 -6.31
C SER A 301 27.28 0.14 -5.43
N ALA A 302 28.05 0.24 -4.37
CA ALA A 302 28.56 -0.94 -3.68
C ALA A 302 27.50 -1.74 -2.89
N ASP A 303 26.45 -1.09 -2.34
CA ASP A 303 25.52 -1.75 -1.42
C ASP A 303 24.06 -1.75 -1.89
N VAL A 304 23.77 -1.29 -3.11
CA VAL A 304 22.40 -1.05 -3.56
C VAL A 304 21.64 -2.34 -3.84
N SER A 305 22.28 -3.39 -4.34
CA SER A 305 21.60 -4.64 -4.71
C SER A 305 21.01 -5.35 -3.50
N ALA A 306 21.79 -5.54 -2.45
CA ALA A 306 21.30 -6.12 -1.19
C ALA A 306 20.25 -5.20 -0.52
N SER A 307 20.47 -3.87 -0.58
CA SER A 307 19.54 -2.89 -0.05
C SER A 307 18.21 -2.83 -0.81
N LEU A 308 18.20 -3.04 -2.13
CA LEU A 308 16.95 -3.09 -2.91
C LEU A 308 16.07 -4.29 -2.54
N LEU A 309 16.68 -5.45 -2.29
CA LEU A 309 15.96 -6.67 -1.95
C LEU A 309 15.39 -6.66 -0.52
N ALA A 310 16.09 -6.01 0.42
CA ALA A 310 15.68 -5.92 1.82
C ALA A 310 14.99 -4.59 2.18
N PHE A 311 14.79 -3.70 1.22
CA PHE A 311 14.29 -2.36 1.48
C PHE A 311 12.84 -2.35 1.96
N GLN A 312 12.63 -1.71 3.10
CA GLN A 312 11.30 -1.39 3.61
C GLN A 312 11.09 0.12 3.53
N ALA A 313 10.12 0.54 2.74
CA ALA A 313 9.81 1.95 2.58
C ALA A 313 9.25 2.55 3.87
N SER A 314 9.72 3.75 4.19
CA SER A 314 9.16 4.61 5.23
C SER A 314 9.04 6.04 4.67
N PRO A 315 8.24 6.92 5.27
CA PRO A 315 8.16 8.32 4.83
C PRO A 315 9.52 9.04 4.88
N LYS A 316 10.40 8.61 5.80
CA LYS A 316 11.77 9.12 5.96
C LYS A 316 12.72 8.59 4.89
N SER A 317 12.40 7.43 4.28
CA SER A 317 13.18 6.78 3.21
C SER A 317 12.22 6.02 2.28
N LEU A 318 11.80 6.64 1.20
CA LEU A 318 10.87 6.07 0.22
C LEU A 318 11.55 5.21 -0.84
N MET A 319 12.87 5.37 -0.99
CA MET A 319 13.76 4.57 -1.83
C MET A 319 15.11 4.41 -1.13
N PRO A 320 15.82 3.32 -1.38
CA PRO A 320 17.15 3.10 -0.76
C PRO A 320 18.19 4.12 -1.25
N THR A 321 17.97 4.74 -2.40
CA THR A 321 18.91 5.68 -3.03
C THR A 321 18.53 7.13 -2.75
N ARG A 322 19.54 8.00 -2.73
CA ARG A 322 19.36 9.44 -2.50
C ARG A 322 18.51 10.09 -3.60
N TRP A 323 18.72 9.70 -4.82
CA TRP A 323 17.95 10.16 -5.98
C TRP A 323 17.27 8.98 -6.66
N SER A 324 16.04 9.17 -7.08
CA SER A 324 15.31 8.23 -7.92
C SER A 324 14.48 8.99 -8.95
N ALA A 325 14.44 8.49 -10.15
CA ALA A 325 13.63 9.02 -11.24
C ALA A 325 12.72 7.93 -11.79
N MET A 326 11.50 8.27 -12.17
CA MET A 326 10.51 7.33 -12.69
C MET A 326 9.87 7.90 -13.95
N ALA A 327 9.66 7.03 -14.93
CA ALA A 327 8.80 7.28 -16.06
C ALA A 327 7.75 6.17 -16.18
N THR A 328 6.50 6.55 -16.43
CA THR A 328 5.40 5.62 -16.63
C THR A 328 4.73 5.92 -17.97
N TYR A 329 4.40 4.87 -18.71
CA TYR A 329 3.61 4.98 -19.93
C TYR A 329 2.60 3.85 -19.97
N GLY A 330 1.36 4.15 -20.32
CA GLY A 330 0.33 3.12 -20.38
C GLY A 330 -0.89 3.57 -21.14
N GLY A 331 -1.84 2.66 -21.26
CA GLY A 331 -3.08 2.93 -21.96
C GLY A 331 -3.95 1.69 -22.10
N GLU A 332 -5.04 1.85 -22.84
CA GLU A 332 -5.99 0.79 -23.15
C GLU A 332 -5.91 0.42 -24.64
N PHE A 333 -6.21 -0.83 -24.95
CA PHE A 333 -6.37 -1.32 -26.32
C PHE A 333 -7.45 -2.40 -26.40
N GLY A 334 -8.17 -2.43 -27.51
CA GLY A 334 -9.24 -3.42 -27.74
C GLY A 334 -10.39 -3.37 -26.72
N GLY A 335 -10.55 -2.28 -25.97
CA GLY A 335 -11.66 -2.04 -25.05
C GLY A 335 -11.66 -2.85 -23.73
N LEU A 336 -10.99 -3.99 -23.70
CA LEU A 336 -10.94 -4.91 -22.53
C LEU A 336 -9.50 -5.17 -22.05
N SER A 337 -8.54 -4.52 -22.62
CA SER A 337 -7.12 -4.73 -22.29
C SER A 337 -6.45 -3.42 -21.95
N SER A 338 -5.59 -3.45 -20.94
CA SER A 338 -4.72 -2.33 -20.55
C SER A 338 -3.26 -2.80 -20.47
N TYR A 339 -2.36 -1.86 -20.68
CA TYR A 339 -0.92 -2.09 -20.51
C TYR A 339 -0.29 -0.93 -19.74
N ALA A 340 0.77 -1.22 -19.02
CA ALA A 340 1.62 -0.20 -18.41
C ALA A 340 3.09 -0.62 -18.50
N LEU A 341 3.94 0.36 -18.66
CA LEU A 341 5.38 0.24 -18.59
C LEU A 341 5.88 1.25 -17.58
N VAL A 342 6.55 0.76 -16.53
CA VAL A 342 7.16 1.60 -15.51
C VAL A 342 8.67 1.41 -15.59
N PHE A 343 9.40 2.51 -15.68
CA PHE A 343 10.86 2.54 -15.65
C PHE A 343 11.29 3.38 -14.45
N VAL A 344 12.16 2.83 -13.62
CA VAL A 344 12.79 3.55 -12.49
C VAL A 344 14.30 3.54 -12.71
N TYR A 345 14.89 4.71 -12.61
CA TYR A 345 16.33 4.90 -12.67
C TYR A 345 16.84 5.43 -11.34
N LEU A 346 17.95 4.87 -10.88
CA LEU A 346 18.59 5.19 -9.63
C LEU A 346 19.95 5.87 -9.87
N PRO A 347 19.97 7.21 -10.07
CA PRO A 347 21.18 7.95 -10.40
C PRO A 347 22.30 7.73 -9.37
N GLY A 348 23.52 7.53 -9.84
CA GLY A 348 24.70 7.30 -8.98
C GLY A 348 24.90 5.84 -8.56
N THR A 349 23.95 4.95 -8.80
CA THR A 349 24.02 3.53 -8.42
C THR A 349 24.22 2.58 -9.58
N LYS A 350 24.09 3.06 -10.82
CA LYS A 350 24.09 2.25 -12.05
C LYS A 350 23.01 1.18 -12.12
N PHE A 351 21.89 1.33 -11.35
CA PHE A 351 20.76 0.40 -11.35
C PHE A 351 19.52 1.06 -11.95
N GLY A 352 18.70 0.22 -12.56
CA GLY A 352 17.37 0.56 -13.03
C GLY A 352 16.41 -0.60 -12.93
N LEU A 353 15.11 -0.29 -12.88
CA LEU A 353 14.03 -1.26 -12.86
C LEU A 353 13.12 -1.02 -14.06
N LEU A 354 12.69 -2.10 -14.71
CA LEU A 354 11.72 -2.07 -15.79
C LEU A 354 10.56 -3.02 -15.45
N MET A 355 9.35 -2.48 -15.39
CA MET A 355 8.17 -3.23 -14.98
C MET A 355 7.06 -3.11 -16.04
N PRO A 356 7.08 -3.96 -17.09
CA PRO A 356 5.98 -4.08 -18.03
C PRO A 356 4.83 -4.88 -17.40
N SER A 357 3.60 -4.48 -17.75
CA SER A 357 2.40 -5.20 -17.37
C SER A 357 1.33 -5.13 -18.45
N ILE A 358 0.52 -6.17 -18.53
CA ILE A 358 -0.66 -6.24 -19.37
C ILE A 358 -1.79 -6.91 -18.56
N THR A 359 -2.98 -6.36 -18.66
CA THR A 359 -4.19 -6.91 -18.03
C THR A 359 -5.31 -7.00 -19.05
N ARG A 360 -6.05 -8.09 -19.04
CA ARG A 360 -7.22 -8.31 -19.87
C ARG A 360 -8.39 -8.80 -19.05
N SER A 361 -9.51 -8.12 -19.17
CA SER A 361 -10.80 -8.60 -18.68
C SER A 361 -11.35 -9.65 -19.67
N VAL A 362 -11.41 -10.91 -19.23
CA VAL A 362 -11.77 -12.06 -20.07
C VAL A 362 -13.20 -12.52 -19.86
N ALA A 363 -13.79 -12.17 -18.71
CA ALA A 363 -15.20 -12.37 -18.39
C ALA A 363 -15.66 -11.31 -17.39
N GLN A 364 -16.95 -11.28 -17.09
CA GLN A 364 -17.48 -10.39 -16.06
C GLN A 364 -16.78 -10.65 -14.71
N ASN A 365 -16.18 -9.60 -14.14
CA ASN A 365 -15.45 -9.63 -12.87
C ASN A 365 -14.22 -10.58 -12.86
N PHE A 366 -13.74 -11.01 -14.03
CA PHE A 366 -12.60 -11.90 -14.12
C PHE A 366 -11.51 -11.34 -15.02
N ASP A 367 -10.34 -11.08 -14.42
CA ASP A 367 -9.18 -10.49 -15.07
C ASP A 367 -8.01 -11.47 -15.09
N LEU A 368 -7.31 -11.52 -16.23
CA LEU A 368 -6.00 -12.13 -16.37
C LEU A 368 -4.96 -11.04 -16.55
N SER A 369 -3.84 -11.14 -15.86
CA SER A 369 -2.75 -10.20 -16.02
C SER A 369 -1.39 -10.89 -15.99
N PHE A 370 -0.46 -10.28 -16.72
CA PHE A 370 0.95 -10.61 -16.73
C PHE A 370 1.74 -9.38 -16.30
N HIS A 371 2.68 -9.58 -15.39
CA HIS A 371 3.57 -8.55 -14.88
C HIS A 371 5.01 -9.05 -14.89
N MET A 372 5.97 -8.17 -15.07
CA MET A 372 7.39 -8.47 -14.85
C MET A 372 8.02 -7.37 -13.99
N ILE A 373 9.00 -7.76 -13.21
CA ILE A 373 9.92 -6.85 -12.51
C ILE A 373 11.33 -7.26 -12.90
N ASN A 374 11.97 -6.42 -13.71
CA ASN A 374 13.33 -6.63 -14.13
C ASN A 374 14.22 -5.59 -13.46
N VAL A 375 15.27 -6.04 -12.79
CA VAL A 375 16.29 -5.20 -12.17
C VAL A 375 17.58 -5.41 -12.94
N GLY A 376 18.15 -4.33 -13.47
CA GLY A 376 19.40 -4.37 -14.21
C GLY A 376 20.38 -3.31 -13.72
N GLY A 377 21.66 -3.64 -13.71
CA GLY A 377 22.69 -2.72 -13.27
C GLY A 377 24.08 -3.31 -13.30
N SER A 378 24.99 -2.70 -12.55
CA SER A 378 26.37 -3.18 -12.41
C SER A 378 26.79 -3.16 -10.93
N MET A 379 27.32 -4.28 -10.46
CA MET A 379 27.89 -4.46 -9.14
C MET A 379 29.35 -4.88 -9.28
N ASN A 380 30.26 -4.15 -8.65
CA ASN A 380 31.73 -4.39 -8.76
C ASN A 380 32.22 -4.40 -10.24
N ASN A 381 31.60 -3.62 -11.12
CA ASN A 381 31.79 -3.59 -12.58
C ASN A 381 31.33 -4.84 -13.35
N GLU A 382 30.70 -5.79 -12.69
CA GLU A 382 30.05 -6.93 -13.33
C GLU A 382 28.56 -6.61 -13.58
N PRO A 383 27.99 -6.97 -14.74
CA PRO A 383 26.59 -6.77 -15.01
C PRO A 383 25.73 -7.70 -14.13
N VAL A 384 24.67 -7.14 -13.56
CA VAL A 384 23.67 -7.88 -12.78
C VAL A 384 22.32 -7.72 -13.45
N PHE A 385 21.62 -8.83 -13.63
CA PHE A 385 20.26 -8.83 -14.14
C PHE A 385 19.41 -9.85 -13.38
N LEU A 386 18.30 -9.37 -12.81
CA LEU A 386 17.30 -10.19 -12.11
C LEU A 386 15.95 -9.99 -12.78
N ALA A 387 15.22 -11.05 -13.03
CA ALA A 387 13.91 -11.00 -13.63
C ALA A 387 12.90 -11.83 -12.84
N ASN A 388 11.76 -11.22 -12.53
CA ASN A 388 10.63 -11.90 -11.94
C ASN A 388 9.42 -11.75 -12.86
N GLY A 389 8.77 -12.86 -13.17
CA GLY A 389 7.56 -12.90 -13.98
C GLY A 389 6.37 -13.38 -13.13
N PHE A 390 5.19 -12.77 -13.38
CA PHE A 390 3.98 -13.05 -12.62
C PHE A 390 2.80 -13.22 -13.57
N VAL A 391 2.10 -14.35 -13.44
CA VAL A 391 0.82 -14.61 -14.12
C VAL A 391 -0.28 -14.62 -13.08
N ARG A 392 -1.28 -13.75 -13.22
CA ARG A 392 -2.32 -13.55 -12.22
C ARG A 392 -3.70 -13.70 -12.81
N ALA A 393 -4.56 -14.48 -12.15
CA ALA A 393 -5.98 -14.57 -12.39
C ALA A 393 -6.74 -14.02 -11.17
N LYS A 394 -7.69 -13.12 -11.37
CA LYS A 394 -8.47 -12.47 -10.31
C LYS A 394 -9.94 -12.49 -10.63
N TRP A 395 -10.75 -12.98 -9.69
CA TRP A 395 -12.20 -12.91 -9.74
C TRP A 395 -12.71 -12.06 -8.58
N SER A 396 -13.50 -11.04 -8.90
CA SER A 396 -14.09 -10.11 -7.92
C SER A 396 -15.61 -10.37 -7.77
N PHE A 397 -16.17 -10.21 -6.57
CA PHE A 397 -17.58 -10.43 -6.26
C PHE A 397 -18.16 -9.32 -5.38
#